data_4a502dd5420ac228ea6386232c3df61e
#
_entry.id   4a502dd5420ac228ea6386232c3df61e
#
_cell.length_a   1.000
_cell.length_b   1.000
_cell.length_c   1.000
_cell.angle_alpha   90.00
_cell.angle_beta   90.00
_cell.angle_gamma   90.00
#
_symmetry.space_group_name_H-M   'P 1'
#
loop_
_entity.id
_entity.type
_entity.pdbx_description
1 polymer ?
#
loop_
_entity_poly.entity_id
_entity_poly.type
_entity_poly.pdbx_seq_one_letter_code
_entity_poly.pdbx_strand_id
1 'polypeptide(L)'
;EVCFTIPIFEPLPPQYYVRVISDRWLHAENETVMEFKHLLLPQQHAPHTELLDLQPLPLSVLGNPEHEKLFARSFTHFNPIQTQVFHTLRHTDENVLLGAPTGSGKTVVAELAMLRLFEREPDRKVIYIGPLKALVRERMRDWQRKFVEQLGVRMVELTGDVTPDIRAL
;
A
#
# COMPACT_ATOMS: atom_id res chain seq x y z
N GLU A 1 34.38 11.41 -5.36
CA GLU A 1 33.56 10.61 -6.26
C GLU A 1 32.09 10.87 -5.92
N VAL A 2 31.28 11.22 -6.93
CA VAL A 2 29.85 11.49 -6.76
C VAL A 2 29.10 10.48 -7.60
N CYS A 3 28.18 9.72 -6.98
CA CYS A 3 27.30 8.76 -7.65
C CYS A 3 25.85 9.25 -7.60
N PHE A 4 25.17 9.13 -8.71
CA PHE A 4 23.73 9.38 -8.79
C PHE A 4 23.07 8.39 -9.75
N THR A 5 21.76 8.16 -9.55
CA THR A 5 21.00 7.23 -10.37
C THR A 5 20.08 8.00 -11.31
N ILE A 6 20.09 7.64 -12.57
CA ILE A 6 19.20 8.22 -13.58
C ILE A 6 18.17 7.17 -13.96
N PRO A 7 16.87 7.44 -13.85
CA PRO A 7 15.84 6.55 -14.36
C PRO A 7 15.83 6.59 -15.90
N ILE A 8 15.78 5.41 -16.50
CA ILE A 8 15.75 5.24 -17.96
C ILE A 8 14.45 4.54 -18.34
N PHE A 9 13.69 5.14 -19.26
CA PHE A 9 12.39 4.65 -19.71
C PHE A 9 12.38 4.53 -21.25
N GLU A 10 11.55 3.65 -21.75
CA GLU A 10 11.25 3.61 -23.19
C GLU A 10 10.22 4.69 -23.56
N PRO A 11 10.34 5.30 -24.76
CA PRO A 11 11.41 5.09 -25.77
C PRO A 11 12.72 5.71 -25.34
N LEU A 12 13.82 4.98 -25.53
CA LEU A 12 15.16 5.46 -25.21
C LEU A 12 15.55 6.60 -26.14
N PRO A 13 16.01 7.75 -25.63
CA PRO A 13 16.65 8.75 -26.46
C PRO A 13 17.99 8.21 -26.96
N PRO A 14 18.53 8.71 -28.07
CA PRO A 14 19.79 8.23 -28.61
C PRO A 14 20.97 8.38 -27.65
N GLN A 15 20.93 9.41 -26.82
CA GLN A 15 21.96 9.70 -25.82
C GLN A 15 21.47 10.71 -24.77
N TYR A 16 22.10 10.68 -23.60
CA TYR A 16 21.99 11.72 -22.58
C TYR A 16 23.28 12.50 -22.46
N TYR A 17 23.20 13.74 -21.98
CA TYR A 17 24.35 14.57 -21.64
C TYR A 17 24.39 14.74 -20.14
N VAL A 18 25.51 14.36 -19.54
CA VAL A 18 25.78 14.61 -18.13
C VAL A 18 26.67 15.85 -18.05
N ARG A 19 26.12 16.95 -17.55
CA ARG A 19 26.84 18.21 -17.41
C ARG A 19 27.10 18.50 -15.95
N VAL A 20 28.35 18.68 -15.58
CA VAL A 20 28.78 19.07 -14.25
C VAL A 20 29.21 20.52 -14.30
N ILE A 21 28.59 21.36 -13.50
CA ILE A 21 28.83 22.80 -13.45
C ILE A 21 29.27 23.18 -12.04
N SER A 22 30.35 23.96 -11.91
CA SER A 22 30.77 24.48 -10.62
C SER A 22 29.81 25.58 -10.13
N ASP A 23 29.45 25.52 -8.89
CA ASP A 23 28.66 26.57 -8.19
C ASP A 23 29.51 27.78 -7.76
N ARG A 24 30.85 27.65 -7.81
CA ARG A 24 31.79 28.66 -7.30
C ARG A 24 32.67 29.31 -8.38
N TRP A 25 32.89 28.63 -9.49
CA TRP A 25 33.84 29.05 -10.51
C TRP A 25 33.14 29.23 -11.86
N LEU A 26 33.18 30.45 -12.39
CA LEU A 26 32.65 30.75 -13.73
C LEU A 26 33.42 29.94 -14.78
N HIS A 27 32.72 29.40 -15.76
CA HIS A 27 33.26 28.58 -16.88
C HIS A 27 33.89 27.25 -16.45
N ALA A 28 33.78 26.85 -15.19
CA ALA A 28 34.23 25.53 -14.75
C ALA A 28 33.09 24.52 -14.93
N GLU A 29 33.01 23.94 -16.10
CA GLU A 29 32.01 22.92 -16.48
C GLU A 29 32.65 21.79 -17.28
N ASN A 30 32.05 20.62 -17.15
CA ASN A 30 32.43 19.43 -17.95
C ASN A 30 31.13 18.78 -18.44
N GLU A 31 31.13 18.35 -19.68
CA GLU A 31 30.03 17.63 -20.30
C GLU A 31 30.49 16.28 -20.82
N THR A 32 29.77 15.23 -20.48
CA THR A 32 30.05 13.87 -20.92
C THR A 32 28.82 13.27 -21.57
N VAL A 33 28.98 12.66 -22.73
CA VAL A 33 27.92 11.96 -23.44
C VAL A 33 27.74 10.56 -22.87
N MET A 34 26.53 10.18 -22.57
CA MET A 34 26.17 8.82 -22.17
C MET A 34 25.34 8.17 -23.27
N GLU A 35 25.90 7.15 -23.92
CA GLU A 35 25.26 6.40 -24.99
C GLU A 35 24.63 5.11 -24.45
N PHE A 36 23.51 4.68 -25.06
CA PHE A 36 22.77 3.49 -24.64
C PHE A 36 22.96 2.27 -25.55
N LYS A 37 23.95 2.32 -26.46
CA LYS A 37 24.19 1.25 -27.46
C LYS A 37 24.35 -0.15 -26.87
N HIS A 38 24.82 -0.25 -25.62
CA HIS A 38 25.07 -1.52 -24.94
C HIS A 38 24.16 -1.70 -23.71
N LEU A 39 23.14 -0.87 -23.54
CA LEU A 39 22.21 -0.99 -22.44
C LEU A 39 21.23 -2.12 -22.73
N LEU A 40 21.22 -3.11 -21.84
CA LEU A 40 20.22 -4.16 -21.82
C LEU A 40 19.15 -3.76 -20.79
N LEU A 41 17.98 -3.39 -21.26
CA LEU A 41 16.84 -3.17 -20.38
C LEU A 41 16.19 -4.52 -20.04
N PRO A 42 15.78 -4.73 -18.77
CA PRO A 42 15.00 -5.90 -18.42
C PRO A 42 13.72 -5.97 -19.28
N GLN A 43 13.40 -7.14 -19.77
CA GLN A 43 12.12 -7.35 -20.44
C GLN A 43 10.98 -7.08 -19.44
N GLN A 44 10.02 -6.27 -19.85
CA GLN A 44 8.77 -6.13 -19.10
C GLN A 44 7.98 -7.44 -19.26
N HIS A 45 7.83 -8.15 -18.15
CA HIS A 45 6.91 -9.28 -18.11
C HIS A 45 5.49 -8.78 -17.91
N ALA A 46 4.55 -9.41 -18.60
CA ALA A 46 3.15 -9.18 -18.34
C ALA A 46 2.85 -9.46 -16.85
N PRO A 47 2.00 -8.65 -16.19
CA PRO A 47 1.63 -8.89 -14.81
C PRO A 47 1.02 -10.29 -14.67
N HIS A 48 1.38 -11.03 -13.61
CA HIS A 48 0.86 -12.39 -13.35
C HIS A 48 -0.67 -12.43 -13.19
N THR A 49 -1.23 -11.30 -12.74
CA THR A 49 -2.68 -11.12 -12.61
C THR A 49 -3.07 -9.79 -13.22
N GLU A 50 -3.93 -9.81 -14.22
CA GLU A 50 -4.47 -8.60 -14.82
C GLU A 50 -5.50 -7.95 -13.91
N LEU A 51 -5.52 -6.61 -13.88
CA LEU A 51 -6.58 -5.87 -13.25
C LEU A 51 -7.82 -5.94 -14.15
N LEU A 52 -8.89 -6.53 -13.64
CA LEU A 52 -10.14 -6.67 -14.38
C LEU A 52 -10.82 -5.29 -14.54
N ASP A 53 -11.47 -5.08 -15.68
CA ASP A 53 -12.30 -3.90 -15.93
C ASP A 53 -13.67 -4.07 -15.24
N LEU A 54 -13.67 -3.86 -13.92
CA LEU A 54 -14.85 -3.97 -13.09
C LEU A 54 -15.41 -2.58 -12.75
N GLN A 55 -16.73 -2.48 -12.70
CA GLN A 55 -17.37 -1.28 -12.17
C GLN A 55 -17.01 -1.12 -10.69
N PRO A 56 -16.52 0.06 -10.26
CA PRO A 56 -16.19 0.32 -8.86
C PRO A 56 -17.38 0.05 -7.94
N LEU A 57 -17.20 -0.78 -6.93
CA LEU A 57 -18.25 -1.11 -5.97
C LEU A 57 -18.52 0.07 -5.03
N PRO A 58 -19.78 0.47 -4.83
CA PRO A 58 -20.14 1.48 -3.84
C PRO A 58 -19.98 0.94 -2.41
N LEU A 59 -19.82 1.81 -1.42
CA LEU A 59 -19.70 1.39 -0.02
C LEU A 59 -20.91 0.59 0.50
N SER A 60 -22.08 0.79 -0.09
CA SER A 60 -23.30 0.06 0.29
C SER A 60 -23.21 -1.47 0.12
N VAL A 61 -22.23 -1.97 -0.65
CA VAL A 61 -21.99 -3.42 -0.77
C VAL A 61 -21.48 -4.06 0.53
N LEU A 62 -21.05 -3.25 1.51
CA LEU A 62 -20.71 -3.73 2.85
C LEU A 62 -21.93 -4.26 3.60
N GLY A 63 -23.13 -3.77 3.28
CA GLY A 63 -24.37 -4.21 3.89
C GLY A 63 -24.53 -3.88 5.38
N ASN A 64 -23.61 -3.07 5.92
CA ASN A 64 -23.60 -2.65 7.32
C ASN A 64 -23.33 -1.14 7.40
N PRO A 65 -24.31 -0.31 7.82
CA PRO A 65 -24.17 1.13 7.89
C PRO A 65 -23.04 1.63 8.79
N GLU A 66 -22.71 0.89 9.85
CA GLU A 66 -21.60 1.26 10.74
C GLU A 66 -20.24 1.06 10.00
N HIS A 67 -20.12 -0.01 9.24
CA HIS A 67 -18.92 -0.23 8.42
C HIS A 67 -18.80 0.76 7.26
N GLU A 68 -19.90 1.13 6.64
CA GLU A 68 -19.91 2.16 5.58
C GLU A 68 -19.40 3.51 6.11
N LYS A 69 -19.80 3.91 7.31
CA LYS A 69 -19.32 5.15 7.96
C LYS A 69 -17.81 5.21 8.15
N LEU A 70 -17.18 4.06 8.36
CA LEU A 70 -15.71 3.99 8.54
C LEU A 70 -14.95 4.50 7.32
N PHE A 71 -15.51 4.34 6.13
CA PHE A 71 -14.90 4.69 4.86
C PHE A 71 -15.48 5.94 4.21
N ALA A 72 -16.72 6.29 4.53
CA ALA A 72 -17.49 7.35 3.86
C ALA A 72 -16.81 8.74 3.89
N ARG A 73 -15.94 9.00 4.88
CA ARG A 73 -15.15 10.23 4.95
C ARG A 73 -14.00 10.28 3.94
N SER A 74 -13.56 9.13 3.44
CA SER A 74 -12.38 8.99 2.59
C SER A 74 -12.74 8.75 1.13
N PHE A 75 -13.78 7.96 0.86
CA PHE A 75 -14.22 7.64 -0.50
C PHE A 75 -15.66 7.13 -0.50
N THR A 76 -16.29 7.13 -1.67
CA THR A 76 -17.67 6.65 -1.88
C THR A 76 -17.73 5.30 -2.60
N HIS A 77 -16.68 4.95 -3.33
CA HIS A 77 -16.55 3.70 -4.07
C HIS A 77 -15.18 3.09 -3.83
N PHE A 78 -15.12 1.78 -3.78
CA PHE A 78 -13.88 1.03 -3.76
C PHE A 78 -13.14 1.23 -5.09
N ASN A 79 -11.83 1.33 -5.04
CA ASN A 79 -11.01 1.43 -6.24
C ASN A 79 -10.95 0.08 -6.99
N PRO A 80 -10.41 0.02 -8.23
CA PRO A 80 -10.38 -1.20 -9.02
C PRO A 80 -9.73 -2.40 -8.31
N ILE A 81 -8.62 -2.19 -7.60
CA ILE A 81 -7.94 -3.26 -6.85
C ILE A 81 -8.80 -3.77 -5.70
N GLN A 82 -9.38 -2.88 -4.92
CA GLN A 82 -10.27 -3.21 -3.82
C GLN A 82 -11.53 -3.91 -4.32
N THR A 83 -12.10 -3.43 -5.42
CA THR A 83 -13.27 -4.03 -6.09
C THR A 83 -12.98 -5.47 -6.53
N GLN A 84 -11.82 -5.70 -7.16
CA GLN A 84 -11.44 -7.02 -7.66
C GLN A 84 -11.31 -8.07 -6.55
N VAL A 85 -10.76 -7.71 -5.41
CA VAL A 85 -10.54 -8.64 -4.28
C VAL A 85 -11.71 -8.67 -3.29
N PHE A 86 -12.69 -7.78 -3.44
CA PHE A 86 -13.79 -7.61 -2.49
C PHE A 86 -14.52 -8.92 -2.19
N HIS A 87 -14.93 -9.64 -3.24
CA HIS A 87 -15.68 -10.88 -3.07
C HIS A 87 -14.91 -11.92 -2.26
N THR A 88 -13.64 -12.16 -2.61
CA THR A 88 -12.79 -13.12 -1.88
C THR A 88 -12.65 -12.74 -0.42
N LEU A 89 -12.39 -11.46 -0.12
CA LEU A 89 -12.21 -10.99 1.26
C LEU A 89 -13.50 -11.03 2.09
N ARG A 90 -14.66 -10.81 1.48
CA ARG A 90 -15.94 -10.71 2.21
C ARG A 90 -16.68 -12.04 2.29
N HIS A 91 -16.46 -12.97 1.38
CA HIS A 91 -17.29 -14.15 1.23
C HIS A 91 -16.55 -15.49 1.30
N THR A 92 -15.21 -15.49 1.27
CA THR A 92 -14.42 -16.73 1.35
C THR A 92 -13.43 -16.70 2.52
N ASP A 93 -12.91 -17.87 2.89
CA ASP A 93 -11.84 -18.02 3.90
C ASP A 93 -10.48 -18.31 3.24
N GLU A 94 -10.36 -18.01 1.94
CA GLU A 94 -9.15 -18.25 1.18
C GLU A 94 -8.01 -17.31 1.59
N ASN A 95 -6.79 -17.81 1.48
CA ASN A 95 -5.61 -17.00 1.63
C ASN A 95 -5.44 -16.08 0.43
N VAL A 96 -5.14 -14.79 0.66
CA VAL A 96 -4.99 -13.79 -0.39
C VAL A 96 -3.57 -13.22 -0.38
N LEU A 97 -2.90 -13.25 -1.53
CA LEU A 97 -1.68 -12.51 -1.78
C LEU A 97 -1.99 -11.31 -2.66
N LEU A 98 -1.83 -10.10 -2.12
CA LEU A 98 -2.08 -8.85 -2.83
C LEU A 98 -0.77 -8.11 -3.12
N GLY A 99 -0.32 -8.18 -4.38
CA GLY A 99 0.78 -7.38 -4.91
C GLY A 99 0.26 -6.13 -5.60
N ALA A 100 0.49 -4.95 -5.03
CA ALA A 100 0.04 -3.69 -5.59
C ALA A 100 0.97 -2.53 -5.19
N PRO A 101 1.08 -1.46 -6.00
CA PRO A 101 1.93 -0.30 -5.71
C PRO A 101 1.62 0.37 -4.37
N THR A 102 2.57 1.14 -3.86
CA THR A 102 2.33 2.01 -2.70
C THR A 102 1.24 3.03 -3.03
N GLY A 103 0.34 3.31 -2.09
CA GLY A 103 -0.79 4.21 -2.31
C GLY A 103 -2.01 3.57 -2.99
N SER A 104 -1.96 2.32 -3.42
CA SER A 104 -3.09 1.63 -4.07
C SER A 104 -4.24 1.22 -3.14
N GLY A 105 -4.15 1.53 -1.85
CA GLY A 105 -5.22 1.23 -0.89
C GLY A 105 -5.19 -0.19 -0.29
N LYS A 106 -4.03 -0.86 -0.28
CA LYS A 106 -3.85 -2.19 0.34
C LYS A 106 -4.33 -2.28 1.80
N THR A 107 -4.21 -1.19 2.55
CA THR A 107 -4.69 -1.13 3.93
C THR A 107 -6.20 -1.36 4.03
N VAL A 108 -6.98 -0.77 3.11
CA VAL A 108 -8.43 -0.99 3.06
C VAL A 108 -8.77 -2.45 2.78
N VAL A 109 -7.96 -3.14 1.97
CA VAL A 109 -8.12 -4.58 1.70
C VAL A 109 -7.95 -5.40 2.99
N ALA A 110 -6.93 -5.10 3.81
CA ALA A 110 -6.78 -5.71 5.13
C ALA A 110 -7.96 -5.39 6.06
N GLU A 111 -8.41 -4.14 6.07
CA GLU A 111 -9.56 -3.70 6.88
C GLU A 111 -10.86 -4.43 6.50
N LEU A 112 -11.09 -4.71 5.21
CA LEU A 112 -12.24 -5.50 4.76
C LEU A 112 -12.24 -6.92 5.32
N ALA A 113 -11.08 -7.57 5.35
CA ALA A 113 -10.92 -8.89 5.96
C ALA A 113 -11.15 -8.86 7.48
N MET A 114 -10.64 -7.81 8.16
CA MET A 114 -10.85 -7.60 9.59
C MET A 114 -12.34 -7.41 9.92
N LEU A 115 -13.03 -6.56 9.17
CA LEU A 115 -14.46 -6.30 9.36
C LEU A 115 -15.31 -7.57 9.17
N ARG A 116 -14.96 -8.39 8.18
CA ARG A 116 -15.63 -9.69 7.99
C ARG A 116 -15.46 -10.59 9.22
N LEU A 117 -14.25 -10.67 9.77
CA LEU A 117 -14.01 -11.49 10.96
C LEU A 117 -14.80 -10.97 12.16
N PHE A 118 -14.81 -9.66 12.40
CA PHE A 118 -15.56 -9.06 13.51
C PHE A 118 -17.08 -9.28 13.40
N GLU A 119 -17.61 -9.36 12.17
CA GLU A 119 -19.04 -9.67 11.95
C GLU A 119 -19.38 -11.15 12.20
N ARG A 120 -18.50 -12.05 11.72
CA ARG A 120 -18.79 -13.48 11.73
C ARG A 120 -18.39 -14.19 13.01
N GLU A 121 -17.27 -13.76 13.56
CA GLU A 121 -16.62 -14.42 14.71
C GLU A 121 -16.08 -13.34 15.67
N PRO A 122 -16.98 -12.64 16.42
CA PRO A 122 -16.60 -11.48 17.24
C PRO A 122 -15.64 -11.84 18.37
N ASP A 123 -15.57 -13.10 18.77
CA ASP A 123 -14.64 -13.60 19.79
C ASP A 123 -13.22 -13.88 19.25
N ARG A 124 -13.05 -13.87 17.94
CA ARG A 124 -11.75 -14.10 17.31
C ARG A 124 -10.89 -12.83 17.28
N LYS A 125 -9.60 -13.06 17.15
CA LYS A 125 -8.58 -12.00 17.13
C LYS A 125 -7.95 -11.88 15.75
N VAL A 126 -7.59 -10.65 15.39
CA VAL A 126 -6.81 -10.34 14.18
C VAL A 126 -5.39 -10.01 14.62
N ILE A 127 -4.41 -10.53 13.91
CA ILE A 127 -3.00 -10.15 14.06
C ILE A 127 -2.58 -9.43 12.78
N TYR A 128 -2.18 -8.17 12.93
CA TYR A 128 -1.61 -7.40 11.83
C TYR A 128 -0.11 -7.27 12.03
N ILE A 129 0.66 -7.71 11.04
CA ILE A 129 2.13 -7.69 11.10
C ILE A 129 2.64 -6.62 10.14
N GLY A 130 3.37 -5.65 10.68
CA GLY A 130 4.03 -4.61 9.91
C GLY A 130 5.56 -4.73 9.99
N PRO A 131 6.31 -4.46 8.92
CA PRO A 131 7.76 -4.65 8.88
C PRO A 131 8.54 -3.62 9.71
N LEU A 132 7.96 -2.46 9.98
CA LEU A 132 8.60 -1.35 10.69
C LEU A 132 7.70 -0.82 11.81
N LYS A 133 8.27 -0.59 13.00
CA LYS A 133 7.56 -0.02 14.16
C LYS A 133 6.85 1.30 13.84
N ALA A 134 7.47 2.16 13.03
CA ALA A 134 6.86 3.43 12.63
C ALA A 134 5.54 3.23 11.86
N LEU A 135 5.50 2.26 10.94
CA LEU A 135 4.28 1.91 10.19
C LEU A 135 3.21 1.30 11.09
N VAL A 136 3.61 0.44 12.05
CA VAL A 136 2.68 -0.12 13.02
C VAL A 136 2.03 0.99 13.84
N ARG A 137 2.81 1.94 14.37
CA ARG A 137 2.31 3.08 15.15
C ARG A 137 1.41 4.01 14.32
N GLU A 138 1.71 4.21 13.04
CA GLU A 138 0.83 4.96 12.13
C GLU A 138 -0.51 4.26 11.98
N ARG A 139 -0.51 2.95 11.71
CA ARG A 139 -1.74 2.14 11.62
C ARG A 139 -2.53 2.14 12.92
N MET A 140 -1.86 2.02 14.06
CA MET A 140 -2.53 2.08 15.36
C MET A 140 -3.28 3.39 15.58
N ARG A 141 -2.69 4.54 15.21
CA ARG A 141 -3.36 5.84 15.32
C ARG A 141 -4.61 5.93 14.44
N ASP A 142 -4.51 5.43 13.18
CA ASP A 142 -5.65 5.39 12.26
C ASP A 142 -6.75 4.49 12.80
N TRP A 143 -6.40 3.27 13.21
CA TRP A 143 -7.36 2.28 13.66
C TRP A 143 -7.91 2.55 15.05
N GLN A 144 -7.20 3.31 15.88
CA GLN A 144 -7.76 3.83 17.13
C GLN A 144 -9.05 4.60 16.86
N ARG A 145 -9.00 5.52 15.92
CA ARG A 145 -10.16 6.34 15.51
C ARG A 145 -11.22 5.55 14.78
N LYS A 146 -10.81 4.59 13.97
CA LYS A 146 -11.67 3.87 13.04
C LYS A 146 -12.35 2.66 13.68
N PHE A 147 -11.60 1.82 14.37
CA PHE A 147 -12.11 0.58 14.96
C PHE A 147 -12.39 0.68 16.46
N VAL A 148 -11.47 1.26 17.21
CA VAL A 148 -11.64 1.34 18.67
C VAL A 148 -12.77 2.29 19.04
N GLU A 149 -12.72 3.53 18.55
CA GLU A 149 -13.71 4.56 18.91
C GLU A 149 -15.08 4.34 18.25
N GLN A 150 -15.15 3.75 17.07
CA GLN A 150 -16.42 3.60 16.34
C GLN A 150 -17.05 2.21 16.48
N LEU A 151 -16.25 1.16 16.64
CA LEU A 151 -16.75 -0.22 16.76
C LEU A 151 -16.51 -0.84 18.13
N GLY A 152 -15.79 -0.16 19.04
CA GLY A 152 -15.48 -0.70 20.37
C GLY A 152 -14.47 -1.85 20.38
N VAL A 153 -13.74 -2.09 19.30
CA VAL A 153 -12.74 -3.16 19.18
C VAL A 153 -11.55 -2.82 20.05
N ARG A 154 -11.05 -3.78 20.83
CA ARG A 154 -9.80 -3.60 21.58
C ARG A 154 -8.60 -3.83 20.67
N MET A 155 -7.57 -3.01 20.84
CA MET A 155 -6.34 -3.08 20.04
C MET A 155 -5.12 -2.98 20.97
N VAL A 156 -4.12 -3.80 20.74
CA VAL A 156 -2.86 -3.81 21.50
C VAL A 156 -1.66 -3.82 20.56
N GLU A 157 -0.58 -3.17 20.97
CA GLU A 157 0.71 -3.19 20.25
C GLU A 157 1.60 -4.30 20.82
N LEU A 158 2.14 -5.13 19.92
CA LEU A 158 3.15 -6.14 20.21
C LEU A 158 4.44 -5.77 19.49
N THR A 159 5.33 -5.09 20.16
CA THR A 159 6.67 -4.73 19.60
C THR A 159 7.74 -5.05 20.64
N GLY A 160 9.01 -5.12 20.20
CA GLY A 160 10.11 -5.42 21.14
C GLY A 160 10.26 -4.40 22.27
N ASP A 161 9.66 -3.22 22.16
CA ASP A 161 9.73 -2.15 23.16
C ASP A 161 8.47 -2.10 24.05
N VAL A 162 7.39 -2.72 23.61
CA VAL A 162 6.09 -2.72 24.29
C VAL A 162 5.61 -4.16 24.42
N THR A 163 5.60 -4.65 25.65
CA THR A 163 5.01 -5.94 25.98
C THR A 163 3.70 -5.66 26.71
N PRO A 164 2.55 -5.91 26.10
CA PRO A 164 1.27 -5.73 26.78
C PRO A 164 1.12 -6.74 27.92
N ASP A 165 0.33 -6.39 28.92
CA ASP A 165 -0.07 -7.36 29.94
C ASP A 165 -0.74 -8.56 29.25
N ILE A 166 -0.35 -9.78 29.64
CA ILE A 166 -0.92 -11.04 29.11
C ILE A 166 -2.46 -11.04 29.23
N ARG A 167 -3.00 -10.34 30.22
CA ARG A 167 -4.46 -10.17 30.40
C ARG A 167 -5.13 -9.27 29.35
N ALA A 168 -4.35 -8.52 28.57
CA ALA A 168 -4.85 -7.68 27.49
C ALA A 168 -4.88 -8.39 26.12
N LEU A 169 -4.24 -9.56 26.05
CA LEU A 169 -4.22 -10.45 24.90
C LEU A 169 -5.40 -11.44 24.95
#